data_e9d3e4d715645e3a94a68b8fd6e20cfe
#
_entry.id   e9d3e4d715645e3a94a68b8fd6e20cfe
#
_cell.length_a   1.000
_cell.length_b   1.000
_cell.length_c   1.000
_cell.angle_alpha   90.00
_cell.angle_beta   90.00
_cell.angle_gamma   90.00
#
_symmetry.space_group_name_H-M   'P 1'
#
loop_
_entity.id
_entity.type
_entity.pdbx_description
1 polymer ?
#
loop_
_entity_poly.entity_id
_entity_poly.type
_entity_poly.pdbx_seq_one_letter_code
_entity_poly.pdbx_strand_id
1 'polypeptide(L)'
;MERNELPFGTQFTPNVVDLRIILQLIKDNEGAETGVFIDRLVETFFSSNAANSQKTMAGNCKNSLVAYGILKTGGGIHISEFGDFLYGITDDRELYDAFARHILKNLNGLVLIDTIRKLNREGIRITNESVIDALNKRGFNYKKTANNPQSMKLWLEKAGVLAKWRINENKLTELIDLSESEIELLKELRPEQYYFLKALCNTGSEEFQKAADIRDLATATYGITFQEKAFGTAVLNPLEEKGLIEKQKTTEGRGAKTPKVRLTELTKRDIVIPLLEQMSGIIGEDVSRYYQKTLQEIRNDVDSTDTYIK
;
A
#
# COMPACT_ATOMS: atom_id res chain seq x y z
N MET A 1 -2.09 -16.06 4.68
CA MET A 1 -2.89 -14.82 4.68
C MET A 1 -2.03 -13.77 5.35
N GLU A 2 -1.42 -12.89 4.56
CA GLU A 2 -0.73 -11.72 5.12
C GLU A 2 -1.79 -10.87 5.84
N ARG A 3 -1.51 -10.54 7.09
CA ARG A 3 -2.39 -9.65 7.85
C ARG A 3 -2.21 -8.24 7.31
N ASN A 4 -3.28 -7.60 6.89
CA ASN A 4 -3.29 -6.17 6.64
C ASN A 4 -3.07 -5.44 7.97
N GLU A 5 -1.85 -5.02 8.25
CA GLU A 5 -1.50 -4.33 9.49
C GLU A 5 -0.68 -3.08 9.17
N LEU A 6 -1.00 -1.97 9.85
CA LEU A 6 -0.08 -0.85 9.95
C LEU A 6 1.00 -1.21 10.99
N PRO A 7 2.26 -0.82 10.82
CA PRO A 7 3.28 -1.08 11.83
C PRO A 7 2.92 -0.45 13.17
N PHE A 8 3.19 -1.17 14.24
CA PHE A 8 3.06 -0.58 15.57
C PHE A 8 4.29 0.30 15.87
N GLY A 9 4.13 1.34 16.70
CA GLY A 9 5.22 2.27 16.89
C GLY A 9 5.07 3.23 18.06
N THR A 10 4.37 2.83 19.12
CA THR A 10 4.10 3.75 20.24
C THR A 10 5.38 4.37 20.82
N GLN A 11 6.45 3.62 20.91
CA GLN A 11 7.78 4.08 21.36
C GLN A 11 8.70 4.52 20.21
N PHE A 12 8.27 4.37 18.97
CA PHE A 12 8.96 4.85 17.78
C PHE A 12 8.08 5.89 17.08
N THR A 13 8.09 7.09 17.62
CA THR A 13 7.40 8.26 17.06
C THR A 13 8.32 9.47 17.16
N PRO A 14 8.16 10.52 16.33
CA PRO A 14 9.03 11.70 16.36
C PRO A 14 8.98 12.49 17.67
N ASN A 15 8.00 12.22 18.53
CA ASN A 15 7.93 12.81 19.87
C ASN A 15 8.79 12.08 20.92
N VAL A 16 9.23 10.85 20.60
CA VAL A 16 9.99 9.99 21.52
C VAL A 16 11.43 9.84 21.03
N VAL A 17 11.61 9.66 19.73
CA VAL A 17 12.93 9.41 19.13
C VAL A 17 13.17 10.37 17.96
N ASP A 18 14.41 10.84 17.85
CA ASP A 18 14.90 11.51 16.66
C ASP A 18 15.38 10.48 15.65
N LEU A 19 14.92 10.60 14.38
CA LEU A 19 15.22 9.59 13.36
C LEU A 19 16.72 9.54 13.03
N ARG A 20 17.39 10.69 12.99
CA ARG A 20 18.84 10.74 12.71
C ARG A 20 19.65 10.12 13.83
N ILE A 21 19.32 10.47 15.08
CA ILE A 21 20.03 9.95 16.26
C ILE A 21 19.86 8.42 16.33
N ILE A 22 18.65 7.90 16.08
CA ILE A 22 18.45 6.44 16.18
C ILE A 22 19.14 5.69 15.04
N LEU A 23 19.19 6.25 13.81
CA LEU A 23 19.96 5.66 12.71
C LEU A 23 21.46 5.61 13.04
N GLN A 24 22.03 6.68 13.60
CA GLN A 24 23.40 6.69 14.06
C GLN A 24 23.62 5.64 15.15
N LEU A 25 22.71 5.56 16.14
CA LEU A 25 22.81 4.57 17.23
C LEU A 25 22.80 3.13 16.69
N ILE A 26 22.01 2.85 15.66
CA ILE A 26 21.98 1.54 14.99
C ILE A 26 23.35 1.24 14.35
N LYS A 27 23.90 2.21 13.59
CA LYS A 27 25.20 2.06 12.92
C LYS A 27 26.33 1.82 13.94
N ASP A 28 26.35 2.55 15.05
CA ASP A 28 27.35 2.41 16.11
C ASP A 28 27.26 1.05 16.85
N ASN A 29 26.12 0.37 16.73
CA ASN A 29 25.86 -0.93 17.36
C ASN A 29 25.63 -2.06 16.33
N GLU A 30 26.09 -1.90 15.09
CA GLU A 30 25.98 -2.93 14.06
C GLU A 30 26.62 -4.25 14.51
N GLY A 31 25.89 -5.34 14.44
CA GLY A 31 26.32 -6.66 14.89
C GLY A 31 26.25 -6.89 16.41
N ALA A 32 25.89 -5.88 17.21
CA ALA A 32 25.79 -6.03 18.65
C ALA A 32 24.65 -6.97 19.07
N GLU A 33 24.78 -7.55 20.27
CA GLU A 33 23.69 -8.30 20.88
C GLU A 33 22.49 -7.40 21.18
N THR A 34 21.28 -7.94 21.03
CA THR A 34 20.02 -7.22 21.28
C THR A 34 19.97 -6.56 22.66
N GLY A 35 20.53 -7.23 23.71
CA GLY A 35 20.53 -6.69 25.07
C GLY A 35 21.35 -5.41 25.18
N VAL A 36 22.54 -5.38 24.57
CA VAL A 36 23.40 -4.20 24.53
C VAL A 36 22.71 -3.03 23.84
N PHE A 37 22.11 -3.27 22.71
CA PHE A 37 21.38 -2.22 21.99
C PHE A 37 20.16 -1.68 22.76
N ILE A 38 19.42 -2.55 23.46
CA ILE A 38 18.32 -2.12 24.33
C ILE A 38 18.83 -1.19 25.43
N ASP A 39 19.96 -1.52 26.07
CA ASP A 39 20.55 -0.66 27.10
C ASP A 39 20.96 0.71 26.50
N ARG A 40 21.52 0.76 25.29
CA ARG A 40 21.82 2.00 24.56
C ARG A 40 20.56 2.82 24.22
N LEU A 41 19.49 2.16 23.83
CA LEU A 41 18.19 2.83 23.61
C LEU A 41 17.64 3.43 24.90
N VAL A 42 17.78 2.72 26.03
CA VAL A 42 17.40 3.24 27.35
C VAL A 42 18.19 4.50 27.68
N GLU A 43 19.51 4.44 27.58
CA GLU A 43 20.41 5.57 27.87
C GLU A 43 20.04 6.80 27.01
N THR A 44 19.79 6.58 25.73
CA THR A 44 19.58 7.68 24.76
C THR A 44 18.18 8.29 24.82
N PHE A 45 17.13 7.47 24.93
CA PHE A 45 15.75 7.94 24.73
C PHE A 45 14.81 7.69 25.91
N PHE A 46 15.12 6.76 26.80
CA PHE A 46 14.16 6.32 27.83
C PHE A 46 14.68 6.48 29.27
N SER A 47 15.84 7.09 29.49
CA SER A 47 16.45 7.26 30.80
C SER A 47 15.59 8.07 31.79
N SER A 48 14.75 8.99 31.32
CA SER A 48 13.84 9.78 32.14
C SER A 48 12.55 9.03 32.55
N ASN A 49 12.29 7.86 32.00
CA ASN A 49 11.10 7.07 32.32
C ASN A 49 11.31 6.25 33.60
N ALA A 50 10.20 5.74 34.17
CA ALA A 50 10.29 4.86 35.36
C ALA A 50 11.14 3.61 35.07
N ALA A 51 12.08 3.28 35.96
CA ALA A 51 13.09 2.26 35.76
C ALA A 51 12.53 0.88 35.36
N ASN A 52 11.36 0.51 35.90
CA ASN A 52 10.67 -0.75 35.59
C ASN A 52 10.08 -0.81 34.19
N SER A 53 9.94 0.32 33.48
CA SER A 53 9.37 0.39 32.13
C SER A 53 10.41 0.66 31.04
N GLN A 54 11.60 1.15 31.38
CA GLN A 54 12.63 1.57 30.42
C GLN A 54 13.00 0.48 29.40
N LYS A 55 13.36 -0.71 29.89
CA LYS A 55 13.75 -1.84 29.01
C LYS A 55 12.59 -2.33 28.14
N THR A 56 11.35 -2.31 28.67
CA THR A 56 10.15 -2.68 27.89
C THR A 56 9.92 -1.65 26.79
N MET A 57 10.05 -0.36 27.07
CA MET A 57 9.89 0.70 26.08
C MET A 57 10.97 0.63 24.99
N ALA A 58 12.23 0.43 25.37
CA ALA A 58 13.35 0.24 24.44
C ALA A 58 13.16 -1.01 23.56
N GLY A 59 12.71 -2.12 24.15
CA GLY A 59 12.38 -3.35 23.42
C GLY A 59 11.25 -3.13 22.40
N ASN A 60 10.20 -2.41 22.79
CA ASN A 60 9.11 -2.03 21.88
C ASN A 60 9.60 -1.08 20.78
N CYS A 61 10.48 -0.13 21.07
CA CYS A 61 11.11 0.74 20.10
C CYS A 61 11.90 -0.08 19.07
N LYS A 62 12.77 -0.99 19.52
CA LYS A 62 13.54 -1.90 18.65
C LYS A 62 12.60 -2.72 17.74
N ASN A 63 11.52 -3.29 18.29
CA ASN A 63 10.57 -4.05 17.50
C ASN A 63 9.82 -3.17 16.47
N SER A 64 9.56 -1.91 16.82
CA SER A 64 9.00 -0.95 15.87
C SER A 64 9.98 -0.62 14.74
N LEU A 65 11.28 -0.50 15.01
CA LEU A 65 12.29 -0.31 13.96
C LEU A 65 12.29 -1.46 12.94
N VAL A 66 12.07 -2.70 13.41
CA VAL A 66 11.90 -3.86 12.52
C VAL A 66 10.58 -3.72 11.72
N ALA A 67 9.48 -3.37 12.39
CA ALA A 67 8.17 -3.23 11.74
C ALA A 67 8.13 -2.09 10.70
N TYR A 68 8.93 -1.04 10.90
CA TYR A 68 9.11 0.04 9.93
C TYR A 68 10.21 -0.24 8.89
N GLY A 69 10.79 -1.43 8.90
CA GLY A 69 11.77 -1.87 7.91
C GLY A 69 13.16 -1.23 8.05
N ILE A 70 13.48 -0.60 9.17
CA ILE A 70 14.78 0.04 9.43
C ILE A 70 15.81 -1.00 9.91
N LEU A 71 15.40 -1.97 10.71
CA LEU A 71 16.21 -3.09 11.15
C LEU A 71 15.80 -4.39 10.47
N LYS A 72 16.76 -5.27 10.23
CA LYS A 72 16.50 -6.65 9.79
C LYS A 72 15.90 -7.47 10.91
N THR A 73 15.14 -8.51 10.56
CA THR A 73 14.74 -9.58 11.49
C THR A 73 15.90 -10.54 11.71
N GLY A 74 16.14 -10.96 12.94
CA GLY A 74 17.18 -11.98 13.25
C GLY A 74 17.94 -11.73 14.54
N GLY A 75 18.97 -12.54 14.78
CA GLY A 75 19.86 -12.40 15.93
C GLY A 75 20.87 -11.27 15.71
N GLY A 76 21.00 -10.40 16.70
CA GLY A 76 21.84 -9.21 16.61
C GLY A 76 21.14 -8.00 15.98
N ILE A 77 21.85 -6.89 16.00
CA ILE A 77 21.38 -5.62 15.46
C ILE A 77 21.98 -5.45 14.06
N HIS A 78 21.13 -5.49 13.05
CA HIS A 78 21.55 -5.30 11.66
C HIS A 78 20.63 -4.28 10.99
N ILE A 79 21.25 -3.23 10.47
CA ILE A 79 20.52 -2.25 9.67
C ILE A 79 20.02 -2.90 8.37
N SER A 80 18.83 -2.55 7.94
CA SER A 80 18.30 -2.98 6.64
C SER A 80 18.91 -2.15 5.51
N GLU A 81 18.68 -2.56 4.24
CA GLU A 81 19.05 -1.76 3.08
C GLU A 81 18.35 -0.40 3.10
N PHE A 82 17.06 -0.38 3.49
CA PHE A 82 16.32 0.86 3.64
C PHE A 82 16.84 1.72 4.79
N GLY A 83 17.15 1.11 5.95
CA GLY A 83 17.76 1.84 7.06
C GLY A 83 19.11 2.44 6.69
N ASP A 84 19.93 1.71 5.94
CA ASP A 84 21.23 2.19 5.45
C ASP A 84 21.08 3.32 4.42
N PHE A 85 20.11 3.22 3.52
CA PHE A 85 19.73 4.30 2.64
C PHE A 85 19.33 5.58 3.40
N LEU A 86 18.47 5.46 4.42
CA LEU A 86 18.08 6.60 5.26
C LEU A 86 19.30 7.21 6.00
N TYR A 87 20.19 6.38 6.51
CA TYR A 87 21.41 6.83 7.19
C TYR A 87 22.31 7.68 6.29
N GLY A 88 22.37 7.35 4.99
CA GLY A 88 23.13 8.10 3.99
C GLY A 88 22.59 9.49 3.65
N ILE A 89 21.34 9.79 3.99
CA ILE A 89 20.73 11.11 3.70
C ILE A 89 21.20 12.12 4.74
N THR A 90 21.80 13.22 4.30
CA THR A 90 22.38 14.25 5.19
C THR A 90 21.40 15.37 5.52
N ASP A 91 20.48 15.70 4.62
CA ASP A 91 19.45 16.72 4.82
C ASP A 91 18.27 16.15 5.62
N ASP A 92 17.82 16.86 6.65
CA ASP A 92 16.75 16.37 7.53
C ASP A 92 15.38 16.34 6.83
N ARG A 93 15.10 17.33 5.96
CA ARG A 93 13.84 17.35 5.22
C ARG A 93 13.78 16.15 4.27
N GLU A 94 14.86 15.92 3.53
CA GLU A 94 14.97 14.78 2.63
C GLU A 94 14.86 13.43 3.37
N LEU A 95 15.47 13.34 4.57
CA LEU A 95 15.38 12.16 5.42
C LEU A 95 13.92 11.85 5.83
N TYR A 96 13.19 12.85 6.33
CA TYR A 96 11.79 12.64 6.70
C TYR A 96 10.88 12.42 5.48
N ASP A 97 11.17 13.03 4.35
CA ASP A 97 10.46 12.81 3.09
C ASP A 97 10.67 11.39 2.57
N ALA A 98 11.89 10.87 2.60
CA ALA A 98 12.22 9.50 2.22
C ALA A 98 11.52 8.48 3.14
N PHE A 99 11.52 8.75 4.45
CA PHE A 99 10.83 7.89 5.40
C PHE A 99 9.30 7.92 5.22
N ALA A 100 8.71 9.10 5.01
CA ALA A 100 7.28 9.23 4.73
C ALA A 100 6.89 8.54 3.41
N ARG A 101 7.71 8.64 2.37
CA ARG A 101 7.49 7.92 1.11
C ARG A 101 7.48 6.40 1.34
N HIS A 102 8.39 5.88 2.15
CA HIS A 102 8.39 4.48 2.53
C HIS A 102 7.13 4.07 3.30
N ILE A 103 6.68 4.88 4.26
CA ILE A 103 5.43 4.66 4.99
C ILE A 103 4.24 4.60 4.02
N LEU A 104 4.14 5.58 3.12
CA LEU A 104 3.05 5.66 2.14
C LEU A 104 3.06 4.47 1.19
N LYS A 105 4.23 4.14 0.65
CA LYS A 105 4.43 3.16 -0.41
C LYS A 105 4.42 1.71 0.09
N ASN A 106 5.07 1.41 1.23
CA ASN A 106 5.39 0.04 1.64
C ASN A 106 4.71 -0.40 2.94
N LEU A 107 4.12 0.52 3.71
CA LEU A 107 3.58 0.24 5.04
C LEU A 107 2.07 0.55 5.18
N ASN A 108 1.31 0.44 4.11
CA ASN A 108 -0.12 0.75 4.08
C ASN A 108 -0.47 2.21 4.42
N GLY A 109 0.47 3.15 4.29
CA GLY A 109 0.24 4.56 4.57
C GLY A 109 -0.83 5.17 3.65
N LEU A 110 -0.89 4.77 2.37
CA LEU A 110 -1.93 5.22 1.44
C LEU A 110 -3.31 4.72 1.83
N VAL A 111 -3.42 3.53 2.44
CA VAL A 111 -4.68 3.02 3.00
C VAL A 111 -5.15 3.91 4.15
N LEU A 112 -4.22 4.35 5.01
CA LEU A 112 -4.53 5.32 6.08
C LEU A 112 -5.01 6.65 5.50
N ILE A 113 -4.32 7.21 4.50
CA ILE A 113 -4.71 8.45 3.82
C ILE A 113 -6.11 8.33 3.21
N ASP A 114 -6.38 7.25 2.47
CA ASP A 114 -7.69 7.03 1.87
C ASP A 114 -8.80 6.84 2.92
N THR A 115 -8.49 6.20 4.04
CA THR A 115 -9.42 6.10 5.18
C THR A 115 -9.76 7.47 5.75
N ILE A 116 -8.76 8.34 5.91
CA ILE A 116 -8.97 9.73 6.36
C ILE A 116 -9.84 10.51 5.36
N ARG A 117 -9.56 10.39 4.05
CA ARG A 117 -10.39 11.03 3.00
C ARG A 117 -11.84 10.56 3.04
N LYS A 118 -12.06 9.24 3.17
CA LYS A 118 -13.41 8.67 3.26
C LYS A 118 -14.17 9.23 4.47
N LEU A 119 -13.56 9.23 5.65
CA LEU A 119 -14.17 9.79 6.86
C LEU A 119 -14.51 11.27 6.70
N ASN A 120 -13.63 12.07 6.07
CA ASN A 120 -13.88 13.48 5.76
C ASN A 120 -15.08 13.65 4.83
N ARG A 121 -15.19 12.86 3.74
CA ARG A 121 -16.34 12.92 2.82
C ARG A 121 -17.66 12.55 3.48
N GLU A 122 -17.61 11.63 4.45
CA GLU A 122 -18.78 11.20 5.23
C GLU A 122 -19.13 12.20 6.37
N GLY A 123 -18.37 13.28 6.54
CA GLY A 123 -18.58 14.27 7.61
C GLY A 123 -18.30 13.73 9.02
N ILE A 124 -17.59 12.60 9.12
CA ILE A 124 -17.27 11.96 10.41
C ILE A 124 -16.06 12.66 11.03
N ARG A 125 -16.20 13.06 12.31
CA ARG A 125 -15.06 13.61 13.08
C ARG A 125 -13.92 12.59 13.14
N ILE A 126 -12.74 12.97 12.62
CA ILE A 126 -11.60 12.08 12.57
C ILE A 126 -10.88 12.07 13.92
N THR A 127 -10.84 10.90 14.51
CA THR A 127 -10.13 10.54 15.75
C THR A 127 -9.40 9.22 15.51
N ASN A 128 -8.48 8.84 16.40
CA ASN A 128 -7.83 7.52 16.31
C ASN A 128 -8.88 6.38 16.34
N GLU A 129 -9.93 6.51 17.14
CA GLU A 129 -11.00 5.51 17.25
C GLU A 129 -11.80 5.40 15.94
N SER A 130 -12.24 6.52 15.33
CA SER A 130 -12.97 6.47 14.06
C SER A 130 -12.13 5.94 12.91
N VAL A 131 -10.82 6.20 12.91
CA VAL A 131 -9.88 5.62 11.94
C VAL A 131 -9.73 4.11 12.15
N ILE A 132 -9.58 3.66 13.39
CA ILE A 132 -9.52 2.22 13.72
C ILE A 132 -10.80 1.51 13.28
N ASP A 133 -11.97 2.05 13.59
CA ASP A 133 -13.25 1.47 13.19
C ASP A 133 -13.39 1.40 11.66
N ALA A 134 -12.94 2.42 10.94
CA ALA A 134 -12.95 2.44 9.49
C ALA A 134 -11.94 1.45 8.88
N LEU A 135 -10.74 1.31 9.45
CA LEU A 135 -9.75 0.32 9.04
C LEU A 135 -10.25 -1.11 9.31
N ASN A 136 -10.89 -1.36 10.45
CA ASN A 136 -11.45 -2.68 10.77
C ASN A 136 -12.54 -3.09 9.77
N LYS A 137 -13.35 -2.14 9.28
CA LYS A 137 -14.30 -2.39 8.18
C LYS A 137 -13.61 -2.74 6.86
N ARG A 138 -12.33 -2.47 6.72
CA ARG A 138 -11.48 -2.80 5.56
C ARG A 138 -10.64 -4.08 5.77
N GLY A 139 -10.97 -4.89 6.78
CA GLY A 139 -10.30 -6.16 7.04
C GLY A 139 -9.05 -6.06 7.93
N PHE A 140 -8.77 -4.90 8.52
CA PHE A 140 -7.81 -4.78 9.60
C PHE A 140 -8.45 -5.32 10.90
N ASN A 141 -7.64 -5.80 11.83
CA ASN A 141 -8.14 -6.38 13.08
C ASN A 141 -7.51 -5.69 14.29
N TYR A 142 -7.85 -4.43 14.51
CA TYR A 142 -7.35 -3.65 15.62
C TYR A 142 -8.28 -3.66 16.82
N LYS A 143 -7.70 -3.72 18.04
CA LYS A 143 -8.41 -3.35 19.25
C LYS A 143 -8.67 -1.84 19.24
N LYS A 144 -9.76 -1.38 19.86
CA LYS A 144 -10.10 0.05 19.96
C LYS A 144 -8.98 0.92 20.57
N THR A 145 -8.13 0.31 21.40
CA THR A 145 -7.00 0.97 22.06
C THR A 145 -5.70 0.90 21.25
N ALA A 146 -5.72 0.41 20.03
CA ALA A 146 -4.52 0.32 19.18
C ALA A 146 -4.01 1.71 18.81
N ASN A 147 -2.69 1.87 18.82
CA ASN A 147 -2.03 3.14 18.50
C ASN A 147 -1.30 3.13 17.14
N ASN A 148 -1.46 2.06 16.36
CA ASN A 148 -0.79 1.92 15.06
C ASN A 148 -1.10 3.10 14.12
N PRO A 149 -2.37 3.51 13.88
CA PRO A 149 -2.67 4.64 13.02
C PRO A 149 -2.12 5.96 13.58
N GLN A 150 -2.18 6.15 14.90
CA GLN A 150 -1.66 7.34 15.55
C GLN A 150 -0.14 7.46 15.44
N SER A 151 0.59 6.35 15.60
CA SER A 151 2.06 6.34 15.48
C SER A 151 2.49 6.66 14.04
N MET A 152 1.86 6.05 13.06
CA MET A 152 2.11 6.34 11.63
C MET A 152 1.77 7.79 11.30
N LYS A 153 0.62 8.29 11.77
CA LYS A 153 0.21 9.69 11.59
C LYS A 153 1.30 10.66 12.05
N LEU A 154 1.90 10.44 13.21
CA LEU A 154 2.93 11.33 13.76
C LEU A 154 4.17 11.43 12.84
N TRP A 155 4.60 10.34 12.22
CA TRP A 155 5.67 10.38 11.23
C TRP A 155 5.26 11.13 9.96
N LEU A 156 4.03 10.91 9.47
CA LEU A 156 3.50 11.65 8.33
C LEU A 156 3.29 13.14 8.64
N GLU A 157 2.99 13.49 9.89
CA GLU A 157 2.97 14.90 10.36
C GLU A 157 4.37 15.51 10.35
N LYS A 158 5.37 14.77 10.79
CA LYS A 158 6.77 15.24 10.81
C LYS A 158 7.27 15.57 9.41
N ALA A 159 6.85 14.81 8.40
CA ALA A 159 7.14 15.05 7.00
C ALA A 159 6.20 16.07 6.32
N GLY A 160 5.21 16.61 7.02
CA GLY A 160 4.27 17.59 6.48
C GLY A 160 3.16 17.03 5.58
N VAL A 161 3.00 15.70 5.51
CA VAL A 161 1.91 15.04 4.76
C VAL A 161 0.58 15.20 5.46
N LEU A 162 0.58 15.18 6.79
CA LEU A 162 -0.59 15.41 7.64
C LEU A 162 -0.38 16.62 8.55
N ALA A 163 -1.49 17.27 8.92
CA ALA A 163 -1.54 18.23 10.00
C ALA A 163 -2.74 17.87 10.89
N LYS A 164 -2.48 17.25 12.05
CA LYS A 164 -3.48 16.55 12.91
C LYS A 164 -4.22 15.49 12.12
N TRP A 165 -5.20 15.45 11.51
CA TRP A 165 -5.84 14.48 10.63
C TRP A 165 -6.23 15.11 9.27
N ARG A 166 -5.65 16.28 8.93
CA ARG A 166 -5.86 16.93 7.64
C ARG A 166 -4.74 16.58 6.70
N ILE A 167 -5.08 16.17 5.51
CA ILE A 167 -4.12 15.82 4.46
C ILE A 167 -3.61 17.09 3.79
N ASN A 168 -2.31 17.20 3.65
CA ASN A 168 -1.66 18.17 2.79
C ASN A 168 -1.50 17.55 1.40
N GLU A 169 -2.47 17.79 0.52
CA GLU A 169 -2.51 17.17 -0.81
C GLU A 169 -1.29 17.51 -1.66
N ASN A 170 -0.77 18.74 -1.58
CA ASN A 170 0.42 19.14 -2.32
C ASN A 170 1.64 18.32 -1.88
N LYS A 171 1.83 18.15 -0.56
CA LYS A 171 2.96 17.36 -0.04
C LYS A 171 2.80 15.88 -0.32
N LEU A 172 1.58 15.37 -0.25
CA LEU A 172 1.28 14.00 -0.60
C LEU A 172 1.62 13.73 -2.07
N THR A 173 1.15 14.59 -3.00
CA THR A 173 1.44 14.50 -4.44
C THR A 173 2.94 14.56 -4.72
N GLU A 174 3.67 15.47 -4.05
CA GLU A 174 5.14 15.58 -4.15
C GLU A 174 5.83 14.27 -3.78
N LEU A 175 5.37 13.60 -2.72
CA LEU A 175 6.02 12.38 -2.23
C LEU A 175 5.67 11.12 -3.02
N ILE A 176 4.43 10.98 -3.47
CA ILE A 176 3.98 9.78 -4.18
C ILE A 176 4.14 9.90 -5.70
N ASP A 177 4.44 11.07 -6.21
CA ASP A 177 4.57 11.36 -7.65
C ASP A 177 3.32 10.91 -8.48
N LEU A 178 2.14 11.00 -7.85
CA LEU A 178 0.84 10.75 -8.47
C LEU A 178 -0.13 11.85 -8.06
N SER A 179 -0.86 12.39 -9.02
CA SER A 179 -1.95 13.33 -8.78
C SER A 179 -3.16 12.64 -8.14
N GLU A 180 -4.04 13.41 -7.52
CA GLU A 180 -5.28 12.87 -6.97
C GLU A 180 -6.14 12.21 -8.06
N SER A 181 -6.18 12.79 -9.27
CA SER A 181 -6.89 12.22 -10.42
C SER A 181 -6.33 10.86 -10.85
N GLU A 182 -5.01 10.67 -10.79
CA GLU A 182 -4.38 9.38 -11.11
C GLU A 182 -4.69 8.33 -10.03
N ILE A 183 -4.75 8.71 -8.76
CA ILE A 183 -5.16 7.82 -7.67
C ILE A 183 -6.63 7.41 -7.81
N GLU A 184 -7.53 8.36 -8.09
CA GLU A 184 -8.94 8.05 -8.32
C GLU A 184 -9.13 7.16 -9.56
N LEU A 185 -8.36 7.37 -10.63
CA LEU A 185 -8.36 6.52 -11.81
C LEU A 185 -8.07 5.06 -11.48
N LEU A 186 -7.10 4.80 -10.58
CA LEU A 186 -6.77 3.44 -10.15
C LEU A 186 -7.88 2.81 -9.30
N LYS A 187 -8.61 3.63 -8.52
CA LYS A 187 -9.76 3.15 -7.73
C LYS A 187 -10.97 2.79 -8.56
N GLU A 188 -11.11 3.34 -9.76
CA GLU A 188 -12.21 3.05 -10.69
C GLU A 188 -12.02 1.77 -11.51
N LEU A 189 -10.92 1.06 -11.33
CA LEU A 189 -10.70 -0.19 -12.05
C LEU A 189 -11.73 -1.25 -11.63
N ARG A 190 -12.30 -1.91 -12.63
CA ARG A 190 -13.12 -3.10 -12.39
C ARG A 190 -12.23 -4.26 -11.89
N PRO A 191 -12.80 -5.24 -11.18
CA PRO A 191 -12.04 -6.38 -10.69
C PRO A 191 -11.19 -7.06 -11.75
N GLU A 192 -11.78 -7.33 -12.92
CA GLU A 192 -11.07 -8.00 -14.01
C GLU A 192 -9.91 -7.17 -14.54
N GLN A 193 -10.09 -5.84 -14.63
CA GLN A 193 -9.05 -4.89 -15.04
C GLN A 193 -7.91 -4.85 -14.01
N TYR A 194 -8.27 -4.77 -12.74
CA TYR A 194 -7.31 -4.74 -11.65
C TYR A 194 -6.45 -6.00 -11.58
N TYR A 195 -7.09 -7.18 -11.55
CA TYR A 195 -6.34 -8.43 -11.43
C TYR A 195 -5.56 -8.79 -12.70
N PHE A 196 -6.04 -8.38 -13.86
CA PHE A 196 -5.28 -8.47 -15.11
C PHE A 196 -4.02 -7.59 -15.04
N LEU A 197 -4.16 -6.33 -14.62
CA LEU A 197 -3.05 -5.40 -14.46
C LEU A 197 -2.05 -5.90 -13.42
N LYS A 198 -2.54 -6.40 -12.29
CA LYS A 198 -1.71 -7.00 -11.24
C LYS A 198 -0.94 -8.22 -11.72
N ALA A 199 -1.55 -9.11 -12.48
CA ALA A 199 -0.88 -10.25 -13.08
C ALA A 199 0.21 -9.81 -14.06
N LEU A 200 -0.08 -8.82 -14.91
CA LEU A 200 0.90 -8.25 -15.84
C LEU A 200 2.07 -7.59 -15.11
N CYS A 201 1.83 -6.85 -14.03
CA CYS A 201 2.88 -6.29 -13.17
C CYS A 201 3.78 -7.39 -12.58
N ASN A 202 3.18 -8.46 -12.08
CA ASN A 202 3.91 -9.56 -11.43
C ASN A 202 4.79 -10.38 -12.38
N THR A 203 4.61 -10.26 -13.70
CA THR A 203 5.51 -10.92 -14.65
C THR A 203 6.91 -10.31 -14.65
N GLY A 204 7.05 -9.05 -14.19
CA GLY A 204 8.32 -8.33 -14.20
C GLY A 204 8.87 -8.03 -15.60
N SER A 205 8.12 -8.33 -16.67
CA SER A 205 8.58 -8.18 -18.06
C SER A 205 8.24 -6.80 -18.60
N GLU A 206 9.21 -6.17 -19.23
CA GLU A 206 9.03 -4.91 -19.97
C GLU A 206 8.61 -5.14 -21.43
N GLU A 207 8.67 -6.38 -21.90
CA GLU A 207 8.32 -6.74 -23.26
C GLU A 207 6.82 -6.97 -23.42
N PHE A 208 6.36 -6.88 -24.68
CA PHE A 208 4.99 -7.20 -25.03
C PHE A 208 4.67 -8.68 -24.82
N GLN A 209 3.71 -8.97 -23.95
CA GLN A 209 3.24 -10.32 -23.63
C GLN A 209 1.88 -10.59 -24.24
N LYS A 210 1.57 -11.86 -24.51
CA LYS A 210 0.24 -12.23 -25.00
C LYS A 210 -0.80 -11.99 -23.92
N ALA A 211 -1.84 -11.21 -24.24
CA ALA A 211 -2.89 -10.88 -23.28
C ALA A 211 -3.65 -12.13 -22.78
N ALA A 212 -3.74 -13.20 -23.59
CA ALA A 212 -4.34 -14.45 -23.15
C ALA A 212 -3.52 -15.12 -22.05
N ASP A 213 -2.19 -15.14 -22.17
CA ASP A 213 -1.31 -15.76 -21.17
C ASP A 213 -1.42 -15.02 -19.81
N ILE A 214 -1.51 -13.69 -19.86
CA ILE A 214 -1.73 -12.84 -18.66
C ILE A 214 -3.11 -13.07 -18.05
N ARG A 215 -4.16 -13.18 -18.87
CA ARG A 215 -5.51 -13.53 -18.42
C ARG A 215 -5.52 -14.87 -17.69
N ASP A 216 -4.91 -15.87 -18.28
CA ASP A 216 -4.85 -17.23 -17.72
C ASP A 216 -4.02 -17.26 -16.42
N LEU A 217 -2.93 -16.48 -16.37
CA LEU A 217 -2.16 -16.26 -15.14
C LEU A 217 -3.02 -15.60 -14.05
N ALA A 218 -3.78 -14.55 -14.39
CA ALA A 218 -4.67 -13.88 -13.43
C ALA A 218 -5.76 -14.83 -12.91
N THR A 219 -6.33 -15.65 -13.79
CA THR A 219 -7.30 -16.68 -13.41
C THR A 219 -6.68 -17.71 -12.45
N ALA A 220 -5.50 -18.23 -12.77
CA ALA A 220 -4.83 -19.23 -11.94
C ALA A 220 -4.38 -18.67 -10.59
N THR A 221 -3.89 -17.42 -10.56
CA THR A 221 -3.32 -16.82 -9.34
C THR A 221 -4.37 -16.26 -8.40
N TYR A 222 -5.42 -15.61 -8.94
CA TYR A 222 -6.39 -14.84 -8.16
C TYR A 222 -7.80 -15.41 -8.21
N GLY A 223 -8.05 -16.49 -8.98
CA GLY A 223 -9.37 -17.09 -9.11
C GLY A 223 -10.39 -16.24 -9.86
N ILE A 224 -9.94 -15.23 -10.62
CA ILE A 224 -10.82 -14.31 -11.35
C ILE A 224 -11.28 -14.94 -12.67
N THR A 225 -12.55 -14.76 -13.02
CA THR A 225 -13.11 -15.26 -14.27
C THR A 225 -13.26 -14.13 -15.28
N PHE A 226 -12.76 -14.32 -16.49
CA PHE A 226 -12.89 -13.37 -17.60
C PHE A 226 -13.88 -13.87 -18.64
N GLN A 227 -14.75 -12.99 -19.13
CA GLN A 227 -15.62 -13.30 -20.25
C GLN A 227 -14.80 -13.24 -21.54
N GLU A 228 -14.54 -14.39 -22.17
CA GLU A 228 -13.68 -14.48 -23.37
C GLU A 228 -14.13 -13.56 -24.51
N LYS A 229 -15.43 -13.56 -24.84
CA LYS A 229 -15.97 -12.74 -25.92
C LYS A 229 -15.91 -11.23 -25.65
N ALA A 230 -15.94 -10.82 -24.38
CA ALA A 230 -15.90 -9.43 -23.95
C ALA A 230 -14.52 -9.00 -23.44
N PHE A 231 -13.53 -9.90 -23.39
CA PHE A 231 -12.22 -9.61 -22.78
C PHE A 231 -11.54 -8.36 -23.38
N GLY A 232 -11.57 -8.23 -24.70
CA GLY A 232 -10.99 -7.05 -25.35
C GLY A 232 -11.69 -5.74 -24.98
N THR A 233 -13.03 -5.74 -24.95
CA THR A 233 -13.85 -4.54 -24.68
C THR A 233 -14.01 -4.25 -23.21
N ALA A 234 -14.06 -5.26 -22.36
CA ALA A 234 -14.27 -5.08 -20.92
C ALA A 234 -12.97 -4.83 -20.13
N VAL A 235 -11.83 -5.36 -20.62
CA VAL A 235 -10.56 -5.29 -19.90
C VAL A 235 -9.52 -4.49 -20.67
N LEU A 236 -9.15 -4.92 -21.88
CA LEU A 236 -7.99 -4.36 -22.57
C LEU A 236 -8.21 -2.93 -23.08
N ASN A 237 -9.37 -2.65 -23.69
CA ASN A 237 -9.66 -1.31 -24.20
C ASN A 237 -9.73 -0.27 -23.07
N PRO A 238 -10.47 -0.50 -21.98
CA PRO A 238 -10.50 0.44 -20.87
C PRO A 238 -9.13 0.67 -20.21
N LEU A 239 -8.29 -0.36 -20.09
CA LEU A 239 -6.93 -0.20 -19.55
C LEU A 239 -6.03 0.62 -20.49
N GLU A 240 -6.16 0.44 -21.80
CA GLU A 240 -5.44 1.23 -22.79
C GLU A 240 -5.94 2.69 -22.83
N GLU A 241 -7.26 2.90 -22.81
CA GLU A 241 -7.88 4.24 -22.76
C GLU A 241 -7.48 5.02 -21.50
N LYS A 242 -7.30 4.31 -20.38
CA LYS A 242 -6.77 4.88 -19.13
C LYS A 242 -5.24 5.08 -19.16
N GLY A 243 -4.56 4.69 -20.21
CA GLY A 243 -3.10 4.81 -20.34
C GLY A 243 -2.31 3.87 -19.44
N LEU A 244 -2.91 2.79 -18.94
CA LEU A 244 -2.26 1.85 -18.03
C LEU A 244 -1.53 0.72 -18.76
N ILE A 245 -1.97 0.36 -19.97
CA ILE A 245 -1.29 -0.61 -20.83
C ILE A 245 -1.15 -0.06 -22.25
N GLU A 246 -0.17 -0.58 -22.97
CA GLU A 246 -0.03 -0.43 -24.41
C GLU A 246 -0.40 -1.73 -25.10
N LYS A 247 -1.12 -1.64 -26.23
CA LYS A 247 -1.43 -2.80 -27.08
C LYS A 247 -0.62 -2.79 -28.37
N GLN A 248 -0.04 -3.92 -28.70
CA GLN A 248 0.58 -4.12 -29.99
C GLN A 248 -0.42 -4.80 -30.95
N LYS A 249 -0.75 -4.12 -32.05
CA LYS A 249 -1.50 -4.71 -33.16
C LYS A 249 -0.59 -5.69 -33.89
N THR A 250 -0.90 -6.98 -33.82
CA THR A 250 -0.15 -7.98 -34.60
C THR A 250 -0.65 -8.01 -36.04
N THR A 251 0.25 -7.77 -36.99
CA THR A 251 -0.06 -7.69 -38.43
C THR A 251 0.16 -9.00 -39.21
N GLU A 252 0.52 -10.09 -38.59
CA GLU A 252 0.91 -11.33 -39.28
C GLU A 252 -0.11 -12.46 -39.19
N GLY A 253 -0.57 -12.97 -40.35
CA GLY A 253 -1.25 -14.26 -40.53
C GLY A 253 -2.79 -14.26 -40.44
N ARG A 254 -3.41 -15.22 -41.11
CA ARG A 254 -4.86 -15.48 -41.07
C ARG A 254 -5.24 -16.20 -39.77
N GLY A 255 -5.87 -15.50 -38.84
CA GLY A 255 -6.42 -16.02 -37.57
C GLY A 255 -6.72 -14.88 -36.60
N ALA A 256 -7.69 -15.06 -35.68
CA ALA A 256 -7.95 -14.11 -34.61
C ALA A 256 -6.71 -14.04 -33.71
N LYS A 257 -5.94 -12.95 -33.83
CA LYS A 257 -4.70 -12.77 -33.09
C LYS A 257 -4.98 -12.20 -31.73
N THR A 258 -4.53 -12.90 -30.72
CA THR A 258 -4.52 -12.38 -29.34
C THR A 258 -3.61 -11.16 -29.27
N PRO A 259 -4.11 -10.00 -28.87
CA PRO A 259 -3.28 -8.81 -28.74
C PRO A 259 -2.14 -9.06 -27.76
N LYS A 260 -0.98 -8.46 -28.02
CA LYS A 260 0.10 -8.38 -27.05
C LYS A 260 -0.02 -7.07 -26.29
N VAL A 261 0.31 -7.11 -25.01
CA VAL A 261 0.22 -5.97 -24.09
C VAL A 261 1.50 -5.80 -23.29
N ARG A 262 1.79 -4.58 -22.89
CA ARG A 262 2.81 -4.27 -21.88
C ARG A 262 2.32 -3.14 -20.97
N LEU A 263 2.97 -2.96 -19.84
CA LEU A 263 2.73 -1.82 -18.96
C LEU A 263 3.23 -0.51 -19.61
N THR A 264 2.53 0.58 -19.35
CA THR A 264 3.01 1.94 -19.67
C THR A 264 4.01 2.41 -18.62
N GLU A 265 4.68 3.55 -18.88
CA GLU A 265 5.54 4.19 -17.88
C GLU A 265 4.76 4.61 -16.62
N LEU A 266 3.48 4.93 -16.74
CA LEU A 266 2.62 5.23 -15.58
C LEU A 266 2.50 4.03 -14.65
N THR A 267 2.26 2.83 -15.20
CA THR A 267 2.12 1.60 -14.40
C THR A 267 3.44 1.01 -13.96
N LYS A 268 4.55 1.36 -14.60
CA LYS A 268 5.91 1.00 -14.17
C LYS A 268 6.44 1.88 -13.03
N ARG A 269 5.79 3.00 -12.75
CA ARG A 269 6.21 3.86 -11.64
C ARG A 269 6.20 3.07 -10.35
N ASP A 270 7.26 3.25 -9.58
CA ASP A 270 7.47 2.62 -8.27
C ASP A 270 6.30 2.75 -7.28
N ILE A 271 5.43 3.74 -7.47
CA ILE A 271 4.31 4.00 -6.58
C ILE A 271 3.04 3.27 -7.02
N VAL A 272 2.83 3.06 -8.33
CA VAL A 272 1.58 2.46 -8.85
C VAL A 272 1.44 1.01 -8.42
N ILE A 273 2.51 0.22 -8.56
CA ILE A 273 2.49 -1.20 -8.17
C ILE A 273 2.27 -1.39 -6.66
N PRO A 274 3.05 -0.75 -5.77
CA PRO A 274 2.77 -0.78 -4.33
C PRO A 274 1.39 -0.24 -3.95
N LEU A 275 0.91 0.82 -4.63
CA LEU A 275 -0.44 1.35 -4.41
C LEU A 275 -1.51 0.31 -4.74
N LEU A 276 -1.40 -0.37 -5.87
CA LEU A 276 -2.32 -1.45 -6.25
C LEU A 276 -2.29 -2.60 -5.23
N GLU A 277 -1.13 -2.96 -4.72
CA GLU A 277 -1.00 -3.99 -3.69
C GLU A 277 -1.65 -3.58 -2.37
N GLN A 278 -1.41 -2.35 -1.90
CA GLN A 278 -2.03 -1.82 -0.69
C GLN A 278 -3.56 -1.69 -0.83
N MET A 279 -4.06 -1.36 -2.01
CA MET A 279 -5.49 -1.24 -2.28
C MET A 279 -6.18 -2.60 -2.47
N SER A 280 -5.44 -3.70 -2.64
CA SER A 280 -6.02 -5.01 -2.92
C SER A 280 -7.02 -5.48 -1.85
N GLY A 281 -6.77 -5.19 -0.58
CA GLY A 281 -7.71 -5.46 0.51
C GLY A 281 -8.99 -4.62 0.46
N ILE A 282 -8.90 -3.38 -0.02
CA ILE A 282 -10.02 -2.45 -0.19
C ILE A 282 -10.87 -2.87 -1.38
N ILE A 283 -10.23 -3.21 -2.48
CA ILE A 283 -10.88 -3.67 -3.71
C ILE A 283 -11.53 -5.04 -3.49
N GLY A 284 -10.99 -5.88 -2.61
CA GLY A 284 -11.54 -7.21 -2.31
C GLY A 284 -12.99 -7.19 -1.83
N GLU A 285 -13.38 -6.25 -0.98
CA GLU A 285 -14.79 -6.08 -0.55
C GLU A 285 -15.68 -5.50 -1.66
N ASP A 286 -15.18 -4.50 -2.38
CA ASP A 286 -15.92 -3.88 -3.49
C ASP A 286 -16.05 -4.86 -4.67
N VAL A 287 -15.06 -5.72 -4.89
CA VAL A 287 -15.09 -6.82 -5.87
C VAL A 287 -16.23 -7.78 -5.60
N SER A 288 -16.37 -8.28 -4.36
CA SER A 288 -17.46 -9.20 -4.01
C SER A 288 -18.83 -8.55 -4.22
N ARG A 289 -18.96 -7.28 -3.85
CA ARG A 289 -20.19 -6.50 -4.02
C ARG A 289 -20.50 -6.21 -5.50
N TYR A 290 -19.48 -5.92 -6.30
CA TYR A 290 -19.59 -5.71 -7.74
C TYR A 290 -20.04 -6.99 -8.46
N TYR A 291 -19.43 -8.13 -8.18
CA TYR A 291 -19.85 -9.41 -8.79
C TYR A 291 -21.26 -9.81 -8.41
N GLN A 292 -21.68 -9.59 -7.17
CA GLN A 292 -23.05 -9.83 -6.76
C GLN A 292 -24.02 -8.94 -7.55
N LYS A 293 -23.70 -7.67 -7.73
CA LYS A 293 -24.50 -6.72 -8.51
C LYS A 293 -24.55 -7.11 -10.00
N THR A 294 -23.40 -7.42 -10.60
CA THR A 294 -23.32 -7.81 -12.02
C THR A 294 -24.05 -9.13 -12.29
N LEU A 295 -23.95 -10.12 -11.39
CA LEU A 295 -24.70 -11.37 -11.49
C LEU A 295 -26.20 -11.15 -11.34
N GLN A 296 -26.61 -10.21 -10.50
CA GLN A 296 -28.02 -9.83 -10.35
C GLN A 296 -28.57 -9.14 -11.62
N GLU A 297 -27.77 -8.23 -12.21
CA GLU A 297 -28.11 -7.56 -13.47
C GLU A 297 -28.22 -8.56 -14.62
N ILE A 298 -27.27 -9.49 -14.75
CA ILE A 298 -27.31 -10.57 -15.75
C ILE A 298 -28.54 -11.47 -15.56
N ARG A 299 -28.90 -11.83 -14.33
CA ARG A 299 -30.11 -12.61 -14.04
C ARG A 299 -31.38 -11.85 -14.42
N ASN A 300 -31.45 -10.57 -14.08
CA ASN A 300 -32.60 -9.72 -14.42
C ASN A 300 -32.75 -9.55 -15.94
N ASP A 301 -31.64 -9.46 -16.70
CA ASP A 301 -31.63 -9.39 -18.15
C ASP A 301 -32.08 -10.72 -18.78
N VAL A 302 -31.67 -11.86 -18.24
CA VAL A 302 -32.14 -13.19 -18.70
C VAL A 302 -33.62 -13.36 -18.39
N ASP A 303 -34.10 -13.01 -17.22
CA ASP A 303 -35.51 -13.09 -16.83
C ASP A 303 -36.38 -12.14 -17.64
N SER A 304 -35.86 -10.97 -18.04
CA SER A 304 -36.56 -10.03 -18.94
C SER A 304 -36.66 -10.54 -20.38
N THR A 305 -35.65 -11.31 -20.84
CA THR A 305 -35.64 -11.88 -22.21
C THR A 305 -36.61 -13.05 -22.34
N ASP A 306 -36.77 -13.86 -21.26
CA ASP A 306 -37.75 -14.96 -21.23
C ASP A 306 -39.23 -14.46 -21.26
N THR A 307 -39.47 -13.20 -20.92
CA THR A 307 -40.82 -12.59 -20.95
C THR A 307 -41.23 -12.16 -22.36
N TYR A 308 -40.28 -12.05 -23.31
CA TYR A 308 -40.54 -11.70 -24.71
C TYR A 308 -40.69 -12.90 -25.66
N ILE A 309 -40.54 -14.13 -25.16
CA ILE A 309 -40.64 -15.38 -25.97
C ILE A 309 -41.94 -16.16 -25.65
N LYS A 310 -42.92 -15.53 -25.02
CA LYS A 310 -44.27 -16.13 -24.83
C LYS A 310 -45.33 -15.50 -25.70
#